data_bbbc9aa06f4393497df7f182d853bc81
#
_entry.id   bbbc9aa06f4393497df7f182d853bc81
#
_cell.length_a   1.000
_cell.length_b   1.000
_cell.length_c   1.000
_cell.angle_alpha   90.00
_cell.angle_beta   90.00
_cell.angle_gamma   90.00
#
_symmetry.space_group_name_H-M   'P 1'
#
loop_
_entity.id
_entity.type
_entity.pdbx_description
1 polymer ?
#
loop_
_entity_poly.entity_id
_entity_poly.type
_entity_poly.pdbx_seq_one_letter_code
_entity_poly.pdbx_strand_id
1 'polypeptide(L)'
;MLAAEKYPEFRRVLNAADLVLPDGIGVVYSAKILGTPLKERVPGIEFAEAMLSALNDMGVRLYLLGAKPGVAEEAGRRICARYPALVLCGTHDGYFKDEQAILPEIAAAKPDLLFVCLGAHKQEK
;
A
#
# COMPACT_ATOMS: atom_id res chain seq x y z
N MET A 1 -3.57 15.76 3.37
CA MET A 1 -3.17 17.17 3.16
C MET A 1 -2.63 17.81 4.44
N LEU A 2 -3.39 17.92 5.51
CA LEU A 2 -2.91 18.51 6.78
C LEU A 2 -1.63 17.84 7.33
N ALA A 3 -1.47 16.55 7.14
CA ALA A 3 -0.29 15.81 7.55
C ALA A 3 0.97 16.23 6.77
N ALA A 4 0.86 16.43 5.46
CA ALA A 4 1.98 16.85 4.63
C ALA A 4 2.46 18.28 4.91
N GLU A 5 1.58 19.14 5.44
CA GLU A 5 1.96 20.47 5.92
C GLU A 5 2.71 20.40 7.24
N LYS A 6 2.27 19.51 8.14
CA LYS A 6 2.83 19.36 9.49
C LYS A 6 4.18 18.62 9.51
N TYR A 7 4.38 17.68 8.57
CA TYR A 7 5.55 16.80 8.52
C TYR A 7 6.29 16.93 7.17
N PRO A 8 7.37 17.69 7.10
CA PRO A 8 8.13 17.92 5.86
C PRO A 8 8.68 16.64 5.20
N GLU A 9 9.04 15.64 6.00
CA GLU A 9 9.51 14.34 5.51
C GLU A 9 8.41 13.61 4.76
N PHE A 10 7.21 13.57 5.31
CA PHE A 10 6.05 12.98 4.67
C PHE A 10 5.73 13.66 3.32
N ARG A 11 5.80 14.98 3.28
CA ARG A 11 5.65 15.73 2.02
C ARG A 11 6.70 15.37 0.99
N ARG A 12 7.95 15.14 1.42
CA ARG A 12 9.03 14.72 0.53
C ARG A 12 8.75 13.34 -0.07
N VAL A 13 8.31 12.37 0.73
CA VAL A 13 7.97 11.02 0.27
C VAL A 13 6.81 11.06 -0.72
N LEU A 14 5.74 11.80 -0.43
CA LEU A 14 4.62 11.97 -1.36
C LEU A 14 5.05 12.56 -2.72
N ASN A 15 5.94 13.55 -2.70
CA ASN A 15 6.44 14.18 -3.93
C ASN A 15 7.43 13.29 -4.71
N ALA A 16 8.03 12.31 -4.05
CA ALA A 16 8.95 11.35 -4.68
C ALA A 16 8.24 10.09 -5.19
N ALA A 17 6.97 9.90 -4.86
CA ALA A 17 6.21 8.75 -5.33
C ALA A 17 5.95 8.83 -6.84
N ASP A 18 6.06 7.70 -7.53
CA ASP A 18 5.77 7.60 -8.97
C ASP A 18 4.30 7.83 -9.29
N LEU A 19 3.42 7.46 -8.37
CA LEU A 19 1.97 7.62 -8.49
C LEU A 19 1.34 7.94 -7.13
N VAL A 20 0.51 8.97 -7.09
CA VAL A 20 -0.29 9.33 -5.91
C VAL A 20 -1.76 9.32 -6.31
N LEU A 21 -2.56 8.53 -5.60
CA LEU A 21 -3.98 8.37 -5.89
C LEU A 21 -4.86 9.24 -4.97
N PRO A 22 -5.89 9.91 -5.50
CA PRO A 22 -6.84 10.70 -4.72
C PRO A 22 -7.92 9.79 -4.10
N ASP A 23 -7.60 9.09 -3.03
CA ASP A 23 -8.52 8.13 -2.39
C ASP A 23 -9.66 8.83 -1.62
N GLY A 24 -9.36 9.90 -0.90
CA GLY A 24 -10.34 10.60 -0.09
C GLY A 24 -11.24 11.55 -0.88
N ILE A 25 -12.57 11.49 -0.70
CA ILE A 25 -13.50 12.43 -1.34
C ILE A 25 -13.21 13.89 -0.97
N GLY A 26 -12.72 14.14 0.25
CA GLY A 26 -12.27 15.45 0.69
C GLY A 26 -11.11 16.02 -0.12
N VAL A 27 -10.19 15.17 -0.59
CA VAL A 27 -9.07 15.57 -1.47
C VAL A 27 -9.62 16.05 -2.82
N VAL A 28 -10.61 15.35 -3.38
CA VAL A 28 -11.25 15.71 -4.65
C VAL A 28 -11.97 17.06 -4.53
N TYR A 29 -12.74 17.29 -3.47
CA TYR A 29 -13.41 18.56 -3.22
C TYR A 29 -12.43 19.72 -2.98
N SER A 30 -11.37 19.48 -2.18
CA SER A 30 -10.35 20.50 -1.93
C SER A 30 -9.63 20.91 -3.22
N ALA A 31 -9.29 19.96 -4.07
CA ALA A 31 -8.68 20.23 -5.37
C ALA A 31 -9.57 21.08 -6.28
N LYS A 32 -10.89 20.82 -6.27
CA LYS A 32 -11.87 21.61 -7.01
C LYS A 32 -11.93 23.07 -6.51
N ILE A 33 -11.93 23.25 -5.19
CA ILE A 33 -11.95 24.60 -4.56
C ILE A 33 -10.67 25.37 -4.90
N LEU A 34 -9.52 24.68 -4.92
CA LEU A 34 -8.21 25.27 -5.22
C LEU A 34 -7.94 25.50 -6.73
N GLY A 35 -8.92 25.23 -7.59
CA GLY A 35 -8.82 25.46 -9.03
C GLY A 35 -8.01 24.41 -9.81
N THR A 36 -7.67 23.29 -9.18
CA THR A 36 -6.97 22.14 -9.80
C THR A 36 -7.83 20.89 -9.69
N PRO A 37 -8.96 20.79 -10.41
CA PRO A 37 -9.90 19.70 -10.23
C PRO A 37 -9.30 18.36 -10.64
N LEU A 38 -9.50 17.35 -9.79
CA LEU A 38 -9.19 15.96 -10.10
C LEU A 38 -10.36 15.32 -10.85
N LYS A 39 -10.06 14.44 -11.79
CA LYS A 39 -11.09 13.80 -12.64
C LYS A 39 -12.08 12.99 -11.81
N GLU A 40 -11.57 12.18 -10.90
CA GLU A 40 -12.37 11.29 -10.06
C GLU A 40 -11.62 10.89 -8.78
N ARG A 41 -12.35 10.32 -7.84
CA ARG A 41 -11.79 9.60 -6.70
C ARG A 41 -11.31 8.23 -7.15
N VAL A 42 -10.09 7.83 -6.73
CA VAL A 42 -9.56 6.48 -6.96
C VAL A 42 -9.33 5.83 -5.59
N PRO A 43 -10.25 4.98 -5.12
CA PRO A 43 -10.04 4.25 -3.87
C PRO A 43 -8.84 3.31 -3.97
N GLY A 44 -7.94 3.35 -2.98
CA GLY A 44 -6.75 2.52 -2.97
C GLY A 44 -7.05 1.02 -3.04
N ILE A 45 -8.15 0.59 -2.43
CA ILE A 45 -8.57 -0.82 -2.48
C ILE A 45 -8.98 -1.26 -3.91
N GLU A 46 -9.72 -0.43 -4.64
CA GLU A 46 -10.12 -0.73 -6.02
C GLU A 46 -8.91 -0.78 -6.96
N PHE A 47 -7.97 0.14 -6.77
CA PHE A 47 -6.70 0.14 -7.50
C PHE A 47 -5.88 -1.13 -7.20
N ALA A 48 -5.77 -1.52 -5.92
CA ALA A 48 -5.06 -2.73 -5.51
C ALA A 48 -5.70 -4.00 -6.10
N GLU A 49 -7.03 -4.11 -6.09
CA GLU A 49 -7.75 -5.24 -6.70
C GLU A 49 -7.53 -5.30 -8.22
N ALA A 50 -7.60 -4.18 -8.91
CA ALA A 50 -7.33 -4.11 -10.35
C ALA A 50 -5.89 -4.52 -10.68
N MET A 51 -4.93 -4.07 -9.87
CA MET A 51 -3.52 -4.45 -10.02
C MET A 51 -3.30 -5.95 -9.78
N LEU A 52 -3.86 -6.53 -8.73
CA LEU A 52 -3.77 -7.97 -8.46
C LEU A 52 -4.38 -8.80 -9.59
N SER A 53 -5.52 -8.36 -10.12
CA SER A 53 -6.15 -9.00 -11.28
C SER A 53 -5.27 -8.96 -12.52
N ALA A 54 -4.66 -7.81 -12.82
CA ALA A 54 -3.78 -7.63 -13.97
C ALA A 54 -2.48 -8.45 -13.85
N LEU A 55 -1.98 -8.64 -12.63
CA LEU A 55 -0.74 -9.36 -12.35
C LEU A 55 -0.93 -10.86 -12.12
N ASN A 56 -2.18 -11.33 -12.05
CA ASN A 56 -2.48 -12.73 -11.72
C ASN A 56 -1.78 -13.76 -12.63
N ASP A 57 -1.66 -13.47 -13.92
CA ASP A 57 -1.06 -14.40 -14.89
C ASP A 57 0.48 -14.29 -14.99
N MET A 58 1.09 -13.40 -14.21
CA MET A 58 2.53 -13.09 -14.32
C MET A 58 3.40 -13.81 -13.28
N GLY A 59 2.81 -14.61 -12.38
CA GLY A 59 3.54 -15.30 -11.32
C GLY A 59 4.20 -14.37 -10.31
N VAL A 60 3.62 -13.20 -10.06
CA VAL A 60 4.15 -12.15 -9.20
C VAL A 60 4.21 -12.61 -7.74
N ARG A 61 5.33 -12.32 -7.08
CA ARG A 61 5.56 -12.61 -5.67
C ARG A 61 5.04 -11.45 -4.82
N LEU A 62 3.99 -11.74 -4.05
CA LEU A 62 3.31 -10.78 -3.18
C LEU A 62 3.78 -10.93 -1.73
N TYR A 63 4.10 -9.80 -1.09
CA TYR A 63 4.32 -9.71 0.35
C TYR A 63 3.32 -8.73 0.97
N LEU A 64 2.73 -9.09 2.11
CA LEU A 64 1.77 -8.27 2.84
C LEU A 64 2.36 -7.85 4.18
N LEU A 65 2.50 -6.55 4.39
CA LEU A 65 3.01 -5.96 5.63
C LEU A 65 1.95 -5.07 6.28
N GLY A 66 1.52 -5.40 7.47
CA GLY A 66 0.62 -4.53 8.22
C GLY A 66 -0.56 -5.24 8.86
N ALA A 67 -1.50 -4.44 9.36
CA ALA A 67 -2.68 -4.86 10.10
C ALA A 67 -2.36 -5.55 11.45
N LYS A 68 -3.36 -6.11 12.10
CA LYS A 68 -3.22 -6.88 13.34
C LYS A 68 -2.66 -8.28 13.05
N PRO A 69 -2.03 -8.94 14.04
CA PRO A 69 -1.59 -10.32 13.91
C PRO A 69 -2.70 -11.23 13.38
N GLY A 70 -2.38 -12.07 12.39
CA GLY A 70 -3.31 -12.99 11.73
C GLY A 70 -4.12 -12.40 10.57
N VAL A 71 -4.21 -11.07 10.45
CA VAL A 71 -5.00 -10.42 9.38
C VAL A 71 -4.28 -10.48 8.04
N ALA A 72 -2.98 -10.22 8.02
CA ALA A 72 -2.19 -10.28 6.79
C ALA A 72 -2.16 -11.69 6.20
N GLU A 73 -2.02 -12.71 7.03
CA GLU A 73 -2.05 -14.12 6.64
C GLU A 73 -3.41 -14.50 6.03
N GLU A 74 -4.50 -14.12 6.69
CA GLU A 74 -5.85 -14.39 6.19
C GLU A 74 -6.14 -13.63 4.89
N ALA A 75 -5.71 -12.40 4.78
CA ALA A 75 -5.81 -11.62 3.54
C ALA A 75 -5.04 -12.29 2.41
N GLY A 76 -3.81 -12.72 2.67
CA GLY A 76 -2.98 -13.44 1.71
C GLY A 76 -3.63 -14.73 1.23
N ARG A 77 -4.20 -15.50 2.14
CA ARG A 77 -4.93 -16.73 1.81
C ARG A 77 -6.12 -16.46 0.88
N ARG A 78 -6.90 -15.42 1.16
CA ARG A 78 -8.05 -15.01 0.33
C ARG A 78 -7.63 -14.48 -1.04
N ILE A 79 -6.55 -13.70 -1.08
CA ILE A 79 -5.99 -13.19 -2.33
C ILE A 79 -5.52 -14.35 -3.22
N CYS A 80 -4.78 -15.30 -2.68
CA CYS A 80 -4.30 -16.46 -3.44
C CYS A 80 -5.44 -17.40 -3.87
N ALA A 81 -6.53 -17.49 -3.11
CA ALA A 81 -7.72 -18.21 -3.53
C ALA A 81 -8.43 -17.56 -4.72
N ARG A 82 -8.44 -16.22 -4.76
CA ARG A 82 -9.06 -15.44 -5.85
C ARG A 82 -8.14 -15.31 -7.08
N TYR A 83 -6.84 -15.25 -6.84
CA TYR A 83 -5.80 -15.05 -7.86
C TYR A 83 -4.74 -16.16 -7.75
N PRO A 84 -5.00 -17.36 -8.27
CA PRO A 84 -4.19 -18.56 -7.99
C PRO A 84 -2.76 -18.51 -8.54
N ALA A 85 -2.49 -17.67 -9.54
CA ALA A 85 -1.16 -17.53 -10.12
C ALA A 85 -0.25 -16.57 -9.33
N LEU A 86 -0.79 -15.81 -8.38
CA LEU A 86 0.02 -15.01 -7.46
C LEU A 86 0.70 -15.90 -6.42
N VAL A 87 1.95 -15.59 -6.10
CA VAL A 87 2.74 -16.31 -5.11
C VAL A 87 2.84 -15.45 -3.84
N LEU A 88 2.18 -15.87 -2.77
CA LEU A 88 2.36 -15.22 -1.46
C LEU A 88 3.73 -15.63 -0.91
N CYS A 89 4.70 -14.71 -0.96
CA CYS A 89 6.07 -14.99 -0.52
C CYS A 89 6.33 -14.65 0.95
N GLY A 90 5.42 -13.93 1.60
CA GLY A 90 5.49 -13.64 3.02
C GLY A 90 4.38 -12.70 3.50
N THR A 91 4.18 -12.69 4.80
CA THR A 91 3.29 -11.78 5.51
C THR A 91 3.92 -11.38 6.84
N HIS A 92 3.66 -10.18 7.29
CA HIS A 92 4.02 -9.74 8.64
C HIS A 92 2.99 -8.74 9.14
N ASP A 93 2.64 -8.81 10.41
CA ASP A 93 1.75 -7.82 11.02
C ASP A 93 2.43 -6.45 11.19
N GLY A 94 1.63 -5.43 11.53
CA GLY A 94 2.11 -4.05 11.70
C GLY A 94 2.63 -3.70 13.09
N TYR A 95 2.79 -4.67 14.00
CA TYR A 95 3.12 -4.47 15.42
C TYR A 95 4.59 -4.77 15.76
N PHE A 96 5.49 -4.62 14.82
CA PHE A 96 6.92 -4.77 15.06
C PHE A 96 7.48 -3.56 15.84
N LYS A 97 8.47 -3.83 16.70
CA LYS A 97 9.14 -2.81 17.53
C LYS A 97 10.32 -2.16 16.82
N ASP A 98 10.98 -2.90 15.94
CA ASP A 98 12.18 -2.48 15.23
C ASP A 98 11.94 -2.57 13.71
N GLU A 99 11.86 -1.41 13.09
CA GLU A 99 11.67 -1.29 11.64
C GLU A 99 12.87 -1.86 10.87
N GLN A 100 14.07 -1.80 11.45
CA GLN A 100 15.29 -2.33 10.83
C GLN A 100 15.32 -3.87 10.80
N ALA A 101 14.62 -4.51 11.71
CA ALA A 101 14.58 -5.98 11.78
C ALA A 101 13.73 -6.60 10.67
N ILE A 102 12.70 -5.88 10.18
CA ILE A 102 11.77 -6.41 9.18
C ILE A 102 12.32 -6.30 7.74
N LEU A 103 13.20 -5.34 7.48
CA LEU A 103 13.74 -5.13 6.14
C LEU A 103 14.52 -6.34 5.60
N PRO A 104 15.39 -7.01 6.38
CA PRO A 104 16.07 -8.23 5.94
C PRO A 104 15.10 -9.39 5.65
N GLU A 105 14.01 -9.51 6.40
CA GLU A 105 12.98 -10.52 6.19
C GLU A 105 12.28 -10.32 4.85
N ILE A 106 11.84 -9.09 4.59
CA ILE A 106 11.21 -8.73 3.31
C ILE A 106 12.18 -8.94 2.15
N ALA A 107 13.43 -8.50 2.30
CA ALA A 107 14.46 -8.66 1.27
C ALA A 107 14.75 -10.14 0.98
N ALA A 108 14.79 -11.01 1.99
CA ALA A 108 14.97 -12.45 1.83
C ALA A 108 13.80 -13.12 1.10
N ALA A 109 12.58 -12.63 1.31
CA ALA A 109 11.38 -13.11 0.62
C ALA A 109 11.36 -12.74 -0.87
N LYS A 110 12.14 -11.74 -1.29
CA LYS A 110 12.26 -11.25 -2.68
C LYS A 110 10.88 -11.00 -3.33
N PRO A 111 10.04 -10.12 -2.77
CA PRO A 111 8.76 -9.78 -3.36
C PRO A 111 8.95 -8.94 -4.62
N ASP A 112 8.08 -9.15 -5.61
CA ASP A 112 7.90 -8.24 -6.75
C ASP A 112 6.92 -7.12 -6.40
N LEU A 113 5.98 -7.42 -5.50
CA LEU A 113 4.94 -6.51 -5.02
C LEU A 113 4.85 -6.57 -3.50
N LEU A 114 4.99 -5.40 -2.87
CA LEU A 114 4.84 -5.22 -1.42
C LEU A 114 3.65 -4.31 -1.12
N PHE A 115 2.65 -4.83 -0.42
CA PHE A 115 1.59 -4.01 0.15
C PHE A 115 1.92 -3.63 1.58
N VAL A 116 2.02 -2.31 1.84
CA VAL A 116 2.31 -1.75 3.16
C VAL A 116 1.05 -1.10 3.72
N CYS A 117 0.50 -1.68 4.78
CA CYS A 117 -0.76 -1.28 5.42
C CYS A 117 -0.55 -0.94 6.90
N LEU A 118 0.34 -0.01 7.19
CA LEU A 118 0.73 0.38 8.55
C LEU A 118 0.00 1.65 9.06
N GLY A 119 -0.77 2.30 8.18
CA GLY A 119 -1.38 3.60 8.44
C GLY A 119 -0.45 4.76 8.11
N ALA A 120 -1.07 5.95 7.91
CA ALA A 120 -0.35 7.16 7.55
C ALA A 120 0.81 7.47 8.50
N HIS A 121 1.90 8.00 7.98
CA HIS A 121 3.18 8.31 8.61
C HIS A 121 4.07 7.11 8.98
N LYS A 122 3.51 5.96 9.29
CA LYS A 122 4.32 4.77 9.58
C LYS A 122 4.72 4.03 8.32
N GLN A 123 3.83 3.98 7.36
CA GLN A 123 4.07 3.26 6.08
C GLN A 123 4.99 4.02 5.11
N GLU A 124 5.17 5.34 5.31
CA GLU A 124 6.02 6.18 4.46
C GLU A 124 7.45 6.37 4.99
N LYS A 125 7.77 5.82 6.16
CA LYS A 125 9.11 5.83 6.74
C LYS A 125 9.93 4.67 6.23
#